data_7dc4455c9afcaefe24c50c549c7ab263
#
_entry.id   7dc4455c9afcaefe24c50c549c7ab263
#
_cell.length_a   1.000
_cell.length_b   1.000
_cell.length_c   1.000
_cell.angle_alpha   90.00
_cell.angle_beta   90.00
_cell.angle_gamma   90.00
#
_symmetry.space_group_name_H-M   'P 1'
#
loop_
_entity.id
_entity.type
_entity.pdbx_description
1 polymer ?
#
loop_
_entity_poly.entity_id
_entity_poly.type
_entity_poly.pdbx_seq_one_letter_code
_entity_poly.pdbx_strand_id
1 'polypeptide(L)'
;MSLAGEPDGAPMRVSAPQAYAWAGAQAAVGALVAVHDRARTGSGQVVDVSAQAAVITALSHAPAFFDILGTTPTRAGAYMTGRSVTGAQYRVFWPCRDGHLNFILYGGAAGRRTNEQLLAWMQERGAALGPLATIDWRRWDPTRATQAAQPNAG
;
A
#
# COMPACT_ATOMS: atom_id res chain seq x y z
N MET A 1 -3.52 9.63 -8.85
CA MET A 1 -4.62 9.07 -9.67
C MET A 1 -4.14 7.92 -10.56
N SER A 2 -2.96 7.99 -11.19
CA SER A 2 -2.46 6.91 -12.06
C SER A 2 -2.29 5.54 -11.39
N LEU A 3 -2.16 5.50 -10.05
CA LEU A 3 -1.97 4.27 -9.27
C LEU A 3 -3.27 3.73 -8.64
N ALA A 4 -4.38 4.42 -8.78
CA ALA A 4 -5.66 4.02 -8.20
C ALA A 4 -6.62 3.50 -9.28
N GLY A 5 -7.24 2.35 -9.05
CA GLY A 5 -8.20 1.72 -9.93
C GLY A 5 -7.77 0.34 -10.43
N GLU A 6 -8.62 -0.25 -11.26
CA GLU A 6 -8.33 -1.53 -11.90
C GLU A 6 -7.20 -1.39 -12.94
N PRO A 7 -6.40 -2.45 -13.18
CA PRO A 7 -5.26 -2.41 -14.10
C PRO A 7 -5.63 -1.88 -15.49
N ASP A 8 -6.73 -2.39 -16.05
CA ASP A 8 -7.21 -2.07 -17.41
C ASP A 8 -8.29 -0.97 -17.41
N GLY A 9 -8.62 -0.43 -16.23
CA GLY A 9 -9.65 0.59 -16.05
C GLY A 9 -9.13 2.02 -16.13
N ALA A 10 -10.05 2.97 -16.14
CA ALA A 10 -9.73 4.38 -15.99
C ALA A 10 -9.16 4.65 -14.58
N PRO A 11 -8.24 5.65 -14.41
CA PRO A 11 -7.77 6.05 -13.11
C PRO A 11 -8.92 6.47 -12.19
N MET A 12 -8.99 5.88 -11.01
CA MET A 12 -10.03 6.22 -10.03
C MET A 12 -9.66 7.48 -9.26
N ARG A 13 -10.66 8.34 -9.09
CA ARG A 13 -10.56 9.48 -8.21
C ARG A 13 -10.89 9.05 -6.78
N VAL A 14 -10.08 9.45 -5.81
CA VAL A 14 -10.43 9.34 -4.40
C VAL A 14 -11.62 10.26 -4.12
N SER A 15 -12.63 9.79 -3.39
CA SER A 15 -13.89 10.51 -3.13
C SER A 15 -13.72 11.82 -2.34
N ALA A 16 -12.70 11.87 -1.47
CA ALA A 16 -12.37 13.07 -0.70
C ALA A 16 -11.25 13.89 -1.37
N PRO A 17 -11.16 15.22 -1.16
CA PRO A 17 -10.14 16.08 -1.75
C PRO A 17 -8.77 15.92 -1.05
N GLN A 18 -8.23 14.70 -1.02
CA GLN A 18 -7.00 14.35 -0.29
C GLN A 18 -5.79 15.17 -0.76
N ALA A 19 -5.68 15.49 -2.05
CA ALA A 19 -4.57 16.28 -2.56
C ALA A 19 -4.49 17.67 -1.90
N TYR A 20 -5.64 18.31 -1.71
CA TYR A 20 -5.69 19.60 -1.01
C TYR A 20 -5.39 19.46 0.47
N ALA A 21 -5.85 18.38 1.11
CA ALA A 21 -5.54 18.13 2.53
C ALA A 21 -4.03 17.94 2.74
N TRP A 22 -3.35 17.17 1.88
CA TRP A 22 -1.90 17.01 1.91
C TRP A 22 -1.16 18.32 1.66
N ALA A 23 -1.58 19.08 0.64
CA ALA A 23 -0.97 20.37 0.34
C ALA A 23 -1.18 21.37 1.49
N GLY A 24 -2.38 21.40 2.07
CA GLY A 24 -2.70 22.24 3.23
C GLY A 24 -1.87 21.91 4.46
N ALA A 25 -1.67 20.63 4.77
CA ALA A 25 -0.80 20.19 5.85
C ALA A 25 0.66 20.62 5.63
N GLN A 26 1.18 20.43 4.43
CA GLN A 26 2.54 20.87 4.07
C GLN A 26 2.69 22.41 4.13
N ALA A 27 1.67 23.13 3.67
CA ALA A 27 1.63 24.59 3.76
C ALA A 27 1.63 25.10 5.20
N ALA A 28 0.89 24.44 6.10
CA ALA A 28 0.87 24.76 7.51
C ALA A 28 2.26 24.56 8.15
N VAL A 29 2.94 23.47 7.85
CA VAL A 29 4.31 23.21 8.31
C VAL A 29 5.26 24.28 7.78
N GLY A 30 5.21 24.57 6.49
CA GLY A 30 6.04 25.61 5.87
C GLY A 30 5.81 27.00 6.49
N ALA A 31 4.53 27.36 6.75
CA ALA A 31 4.21 28.61 7.40
C ALA A 31 4.76 28.71 8.83
N LEU A 32 4.69 27.62 9.61
CA LEU A 32 5.26 27.59 10.97
C LEU A 32 6.78 27.74 10.93
N VAL A 33 7.45 27.07 9.99
CA VAL A 33 8.91 27.23 9.80
C VAL A 33 9.26 28.67 9.43
N ALA A 34 8.50 29.29 8.51
CA ALA A 34 8.71 30.66 8.09
C ALA A 34 8.51 31.67 9.24
N VAL A 35 7.49 31.46 10.09
CA VAL A 35 7.25 32.27 11.29
C VAL A 35 8.40 32.14 12.29
N HIS A 36 8.87 30.92 12.51
CA HIS A 36 10.02 30.68 13.40
C HIS A 36 11.30 31.36 12.87
N ASP A 37 11.55 31.25 11.58
CA ASP A 37 12.72 31.90 10.95
C ASP A 37 12.61 33.42 11.02
N ARG A 38 11.43 33.99 10.77
CA ARG A 38 11.18 35.42 10.93
C ARG A 38 11.47 35.92 12.34
N ALA A 39 11.16 35.14 13.37
CA ALA A 39 11.46 35.50 14.75
C ALA A 39 12.98 35.64 15.02
N ARG A 40 13.82 34.92 14.25
CA ARG A 40 15.28 34.95 14.36
C ARG A 40 15.92 36.00 13.46
N THR A 41 15.39 36.16 12.25
CA THR A 41 16.03 36.98 11.18
C THR A 41 15.39 38.36 11.01
N GLY A 42 14.17 38.54 11.50
CA GLY A 42 13.35 39.75 11.25
C GLY A 42 12.72 39.80 9.85
N SER A 43 13.05 38.87 8.96
CA SER A 43 12.64 38.86 7.56
C SER A 43 11.52 37.86 7.31
N GLY A 44 10.47 38.28 6.60
CA GLY A 44 9.41 37.36 6.11
C GLY A 44 9.84 36.68 4.80
N GLN A 45 9.19 35.57 4.50
CA GLN A 45 9.45 34.81 3.27
C GLN A 45 8.13 34.28 2.71
N VAL A 46 8.13 33.95 1.42
CA VAL A 46 7.01 33.28 0.73
C VAL A 46 7.25 31.79 0.80
N VAL A 47 6.21 31.02 1.13
CA VAL A 47 6.21 29.56 1.13
C VAL A 47 5.35 29.08 -0.02
N ASP A 48 5.98 28.50 -1.03
CA ASP A 48 5.27 27.86 -2.15
C ASP A 48 5.20 26.35 -1.93
N VAL A 49 4.00 25.78 -2.08
CA VAL A 49 3.72 24.36 -1.85
C VAL A 49 3.07 23.74 -3.07
N SER A 50 3.79 22.86 -3.73
CA SER A 50 3.24 22.05 -4.83
C SER A 50 2.33 20.95 -4.28
N ALA A 51 1.05 20.98 -4.69
CA ALA A 51 0.10 19.91 -4.35
C ALA A 51 0.54 18.54 -4.88
N GLN A 52 1.19 18.50 -6.05
CA GLN A 52 1.73 17.26 -6.61
C GLN A 52 2.86 16.69 -5.74
N ALA A 53 3.79 17.53 -5.32
CA ALA A 53 4.89 17.11 -4.45
C ALA A 53 4.37 16.64 -3.09
N ALA A 54 3.37 17.30 -2.52
CA ALA A 54 2.74 16.92 -1.27
C ALA A 54 2.09 15.52 -1.37
N VAL A 55 1.40 15.22 -2.47
CA VAL A 55 0.81 13.89 -2.69
C VAL A 55 1.87 12.81 -2.91
N ILE A 56 2.98 13.13 -3.58
CA ILE A 56 4.10 12.18 -3.78
C ILE A 56 4.69 11.74 -2.43
N THR A 57 4.71 12.61 -1.43
CA THR A 57 5.16 12.24 -0.07
C THR A 57 4.35 11.08 0.51
N ALA A 58 3.02 11.04 0.25
CA ALA A 58 2.16 9.92 0.65
C ALA A 58 2.40 8.65 -0.18
N LEU A 59 2.97 8.78 -1.37
CA LEU A 59 3.26 7.71 -2.31
C LEU A 59 4.77 7.44 -2.42
N SER A 60 5.53 7.69 -1.36
CA SER A 60 7.01 7.66 -1.35
C SER A 60 7.62 6.36 -1.87
N HIS A 61 6.89 5.24 -1.75
CA HIS A 61 7.33 3.96 -2.32
C HIS A 61 7.36 3.96 -3.86
N ALA A 62 6.49 4.70 -4.53
CA ALA A 62 6.42 4.68 -5.99
C ALA A 62 7.68 5.26 -6.67
N PRO A 63 8.17 6.47 -6.30
CA PRO A 63 9.46 6.96 -6.79
C PRO A 63 10.63 6.05 -6.42
N ALA A 64 10.66 5.52 -5.18
CA ALA A 64 11.74 4.65 -4.75
C ALA A 64 11.83 3.34 -5.56
N PHE A 65 10.70 2.75 -5.94
CA PHE A 65 10.69 1.59 -6.82
C PHE A 65 11.23 1.91 -8.22
N PHE A 66 10.90 3.09 -8.75
CA PHE A 66 11.45 3.54 -10.02
C PHE A 66 12.97 3.75 -9.94
N ASP A 67 13.44 4.47 -8.92
CA ASP A 67 14.85 4.80 -8.76
C ASP A 67 15.73 3.56 -8.51
N ILE A 68 15.23 2.59 -7.75
CA ILE A 68 16.02 1.40 -7.36
C ILE A 68 15.89 0.27 -8.38
N LEU A 69 14.69 0.04 -8.92
CA LEU A 69 14.39 -1.12 -9.75
C LEU A 69 14.10 -0.78 -11.21
N GLY A 70 14.04 0.50 -11.58
CA GLY A 70 13.63 0.95 -12.91
C GLY A 70 12.17 0.62 -13.24
N THR A 71 11.37 0.24 -12.24
CA THR A 71 9.99 -0.21 -12.43
C THR A 71 9.01 0.91 -12.17
N THR A 72 8.18 1.23 -13.14
CA THR A 72 7.07 2.18 -12.95
C THR A 72 5.88 1.46 -12.33
N PRO A 73 5.45 1.83 -11.12
CA PRO A 73 4.26 1.26 -10.51
C PRO A 73 3.01 1.53 -11.35
N THR A 74 2.16 0.52 -11.47
CA THR A 74 0.89 0.58 -12.19
C THR A 74 -0.29 0.38 -11.23
N ARG A 75 -1.51 0.59 -11.75
CA ARG A 75 -2.72 0.25 -11.02
C ARG A 75 -2.79 -1.26 -10.78
N ALA A 76 -3.26 -1.64 -9.62
CA ALA A 76 -3.29 -3.04 -9.18
C ALA A 76 -4.67 -3.50 -8.69
N GLY A 77 -5.71 -2.65 -8.78
CA GLY A 77 -7.06 -2.99 -8.37
C GLY A 77 -7.14 -3.49 -6.93
N ALA A 78 -7.60 -4.72 -6.77
CA ALA A 78 -7.75 -5.37 -5.47
C ALA A 78 -6.42 -5.81 -4.83
N TYR A 79 -5.29 -5.59 -5.51
CA TYR A 79 -3.98 -6.05 -5.05
C TYR A 79 -3.07 -4.90 -4.63
N MET A 80 -2.18 -5.18 -3.73
CA MET A 80 -1.06 -4.32 -3.40
C MET A 80 0.18 -4.85 -4.12
N THR A 81 0.75 -4.03 -4.99
CA THR A 81 1.97 -4.32 -5.75
C THR A 81 3.09 -3.38 -5.32
N GLY A 82 4.32 -3.66 -5.75
CA GLY A 82 5.42 -2.75 -5.56
C GLY A 82 5.96 -2.67 -4.13
N ARG A 83 5.62 -3.61 -3.26
CA ARG A 83 6.21 -3.75 -1.91
C ARG A 83 7.19 -4.90 -1.78
N SER A 84 7.46 -5.59 -2.87
CA SER A 84 8.40 -6.70 -2.90
C SER A 84 9.29 -6.58 -4.11
N VAL A 85 10.58 -6.70 -3.92
CA VAL A 85 11.60 -6.78 -4.99
C VAL A 85 11.44 -8.04 -5.86
N THR A 86 10.69 -9.03 -5.38
CA THR A 86 10.40 -10.28 -6.10
C THR A 86 9.13 -10.22 -6.93
N GLY A 87 8.43 -9.07 -6.98
CA GLY A 87 7.17 -8.91 -7.72
C GLY A 87 5.96 -9.55 -7.04
N ALA A 88 6.06 -9.97 -5.78
CA ALA A 88 4.93 -10.54 -5.05
C ALA A 88 3.76 -9.56 -4.96
N GLN A 89 2.57 -10.06 -5.21
CA GLN A 89 1.32 -9.33 -5.13
C GLN A 89 0.50 -9.84 -3.96
N TYR A 90 -0.05 -8.90 -3.18
CA TYR A 90 -0.91 -9.23 -2.04
C TYR A 90 -2.32 -8.75 -2.33
N ARG A 91 -3.29 -9.66 -2.26
CA ARG A 91 -4.68 -9.25 -2.31
C ARG A 91 -5.05 -8.51 -1.03
N VAL A 92 -5.66 -7.32 -1.16
CA VAL A 92 -6.07 -6.46 -0.05
C VAL A 92 -7.57 -6.24 0.02
N PHE A 93 -8.28 -6.38 -1.10
CA PHE A 93 -9.72 -6.33 -1.17
C PHE A 93 -10.29 -7.69 -1.54
N TRP A 94 -11.11 -8.22 -0.66
CA TRP A 94 -11.70 -9.55 -0.78
C TRP A 94 -13.22 -9.42 -0.95
N PRO A 95 -13.83 -10.11 -1.92
CA PRO A 95 -15.28 -10.12 -2.03
C PRO A 95 -15.88 -10.86 -0.83
N CYS A 96 -16.98 -10.36 -0.32
CA CYS A 96 -17.81 -11.01 0.67
C CYS A 96 -19.28 -10.97 0.21
N ARG A 97 -20.18 -11.58 1.00
CA ARG A 97 -21.58 -11.77 0.59
C ARG A 97 -22.29 -10.47 0.16
N ASP A 98 -21.97 -9.36 0.82
CA ASP A 98 -22.68 -8.07 0.70
C ASP A 98 -21.74 -6.90 0.33
N GLY A 99 -20.53 -7.21 -0.14
CA GLY A 99 -19.59 -6.17 -0.55
C GLY A 99 -18.15 -6.64 -0.61
N HIS A 100 -17.24 -5.86 -0.02
CA HIS A 100 -15.82 -6.17 0.01
C HIS A 100 -15.24 -5.92 1.39
N LEU A 101 -14.29 -6.75 1.77
CA LEU A 101 -13.52 -6.63 2.99
C LEU A 101 -12.09 -6.20 2.65
N ASN A 102 -11.56 -5.20 3.35
CA ASN A 102 -10.13 -4.88 3.29
C ASN A 102 -9.40 -5.74 4.34
N PHE A 103 -8.59 -6.67 3.86
CA PHE A 103 -7.82 -7.56 4.73
C PHE A 103 -6.50 -7.97 4.08
N ILE A 104 -5.41 -7.86 4.84
CA ILE A 104 -4.06 -8.16 4.36
C ILE A 104 -3.51 -9.35 5.12
N LEU A 105 -3.14 -10.40 4.38
CA LEU A 105 -2.39 -11.54 4.90
C LEU A 105 -0.90 -11.23 4.80
N TYR A 106 -0.27 -11.02 5.93
CA TYR A 106 1.17 -10.80 5.98
C TYR A 106 1.92 -12.12 6.05
N GLY A 107 3.06 -12.19 5.34
CA GLY A 107 4.01 -13.28 5.48
C GLY A 107 5.03 -13.07 6.59
N GLY A 108 5.87 -14.10 6.79
CA GLY A 108 6.98 -14.06 7.73
C GLY A 108 6.55 -13.95 9.19
N ALA A 109 7.49 -13.53 10.03
CA ALA A 109 7.31 -13.45 11.48
C ALA A 109 6.17 -12.50 11.90
N ALA A 110 5.97 -11.40 11.16
CA ALA A 110 4.94 -10.42 11.48
C ALA A 110 3.50 -10.96 11.27
N GLY A 111 3.30 -11.79 10.24
CA GLY A 111 1.98 -12.33 9.89
C GLY A 111 1.63 -13.63 10.60
N ARG A 112 2.61 -14.36 11.12
CA ARG A 112 2.41 -15.72 11.64
C ARG A 112 1.27 -15.81 12.65
N ARG A 113 1.36 -15.03 13.73
CA ARG A 113 0.36 -15.08 14.81
C ARG A 113 -1.05 -14.71 14.32
N THR A 114 -1.13 -13.71 13.46
CA THR A 114 -2.41 -13.25 12.89
C THR A 114 -3.02 -14.34 12.01
N ASN A 115 -2.21 -15.00 11.18
CA ASN A 115 -2.67 -16.07 10.30
C ASN A 115 -3.10 -17.31 11.09
N GLU A 116 -2.33 -17.72 12.11
CA GLU A 116 -2.69 -18.82 13.02
C GLU A 116 -4.03 -18.56 13.73
N GLN A 117 -4.24 -17.35 14.24
CA GLN A 117 -5.48 -16.95 14.91
C GLN A 117 -6.67 -16.88 13.94
N LEU A 118 -6.46 -16.38 12.72
CA LEU A 118 -7.48 -16.36 11.70
C LEU A 118 -7.96 -17.78 11.38
N LEU A 119 -7.04 -18.72 11.20
CA LEU A 119 -7.37 -20.09 10.89
C LEU A 119 -8.10 -20.77 12.05
N ALA A 120 -7.65 -20.55 13.28
CA ALA A 120 -8.34 -21.06 14.47
C ALA A 120 -9.79 -20.55 14.52
N TRP A 121 -9.98 -19.25 14.32
CA TRP A 121 -11.32 -18.66 14.26
C TRP A 121 -12.17 -19.21 13.11
N MET A 122 -11.59 -19.43 11.94
CA MET A 122 -12.29 -20.05 10.81
C MET A 122 -12.75 -21.49 11.15
N GLN A 123 -11.89 -22.28 11.79
CA GLN A 123 -12.24 -23.65 12.25
C GLN A 123 -13.37 -23.66 13.28
N GLU A 124 -13.31 -22.76 14.27
CA GLU A 124 -14.38 -22.59 15.27
C GLU A 124 -15.74 -22.26 14.63
N ARG A 125 -15.71 -21.58 13.49
CA ARG A 125 -16.91 -21.23 12.70
C ARG A 125 -17.30 -22.29 11.69
N GLY A 126 -16.66 -23.46 11.69
CA GLY A 126 -16.96 -24.56 10.80
C GLY A 126 -16.50 -24.36 9.34
N ALA A 127 -15.61 -23.41 9.08
CA ALA A 127 -15.07 -23.21 7.75
C ALA A 127 -14.08 -24.32 7.38
N ALA A 128 -14.18 -24.84 6.16
CA ALA A 128 -13.21 -25.78 5.62
C ALA A 128 -11.93 -25.03 5.25
N LEU A 129 -10.81 -25.36 5.91
CA LEU A 129 -9.54 -24.71 5.67
C LEU A 129 -8.83 -25.18 4.40
N GLY A 130 -9.16 -26.39 3.91
CA GLY A 130 -8.51 -26.96 2.73
C GLY A 130 -6.98 -26.93 2.83
N PRO A 131 -6.28 -26.48 1.78
CA PRO A 131 -4.80 -26.41 1.78
C PRO A 131 -4.22 -25.51 2.87
N LEU A 132 -4.97 -24.55 3.39
CA LEU A 132 -4.48 -23.63 4.43
C LEU A 132 -4.15 -24.34 5.73
N ALA A 133 -4.79 -25.48 6.02
CA ALA A 133 -4.54 -26.27 7.21
C ALA A 133 -3.14 -26.91 7.23
N THR A 134 -2.51 -27.07 6.07
CA THR A 134 -1.21 -27.74 5.92
C THR A 134 -0.03 -26.77 5.83
N ILE A 135 -0.30 -25.46 5.81
CA ILE A 135 0.74 -24.45 5.70
C ILE A 135 1.49 -24.32 7.03
N ASP A 136 2.80 -24.50 6.98
CA ASP A 136 3.69 -24.09 8.09
C ASP A 136 3.87 -22.58 8.09
N TRP A 137 3.04 -21.86 8.83
CA TRP A 137 3.06 -20.40 8.92
C TRP A 137 4.36 -19.83 9.51
N ARG A 138 5.19 -20.66 10.13
CA ARG A 138 6.51 -20.25 10.62
C ARG A 138 7.52 -20.09 9.49
N ARG A 139 7.34 -20.88 8.43
CA ARG A 139 8.21 -20.93 7.26
C ARG A 139 7.58 -20.35 6.01
N TRP A 140 6.29 -20.01 6.10
CA TRP A 140 5.58 -19.48 4.95
C TRP A 140 6.14 -18.13 4.53
N ASP A 141 6.58 -18.08 3.27
CA ASP A 141 7.09 -16.88 2.62
C ASP A 141 6.25 -16.62 1.36
N PRO A 142 5.47 -15.53 1.33
CA PRO A 142 4.61 -15.23 0.20
C PRO A 142 5.42 -14.95 -1.08
N THR A 143 6.68 -14.55 -0.96
CA THR A 143 7.54 -14.31 -2.13
C THR A 143 7.88 -15.58 -2.88
N ARG A 144 7.96 -16.71 -2.17
CA ARG A 144 8.19 -18.04 -2.76
C ARG A 144 6.91 -18.64 -3.33
N ALA A 145 5.77 -18.37 -2.72
CA ALA A 145 4.47 -18.88 -3.18
C ALA A 145 4.12 -18.32 -4.57
N THR A 146 4.46 -17.07 -4.85
CA THR A 146 4.21 -16.43 -6.15
C THR A 146 5.07 -17.03 -7.27
N GLN A 147 6.30 -17.46 -6.97
CA GLN A 147 7.16 -18.12 -7.96
C GLN A 147 6.67 -19.51 -8.35
N ALA A 148 6.05 -20.23 -7.42
CA ALA A 148 5.48 -21.56 -7.68
C ALA A 148 4.16 -21.52 -8.46
N ALA A 149 3.47 -20.39 -8.47
CA ALA A 149 2.18 -20.21 -9.14
C ALA A 149 2.28 -19.65 -10.57
N GLN A 150 3.47 -19.28 -11.05
CA GLN A 150 3.67 -18.94 -12.44
C GLN A 150 3.92 -20.22 -13.23
N PRO A 151 2.96 -20.72 -14.05
CA PRO A 151 3.28 -21.76 -15.02
C PRO A 151 4.33 -21.17 -15.96
N ASN A 152 5.38 -21.94 -16.20
CA ASN A 152 6.45 -21.61 -17.13
C ASN A 152 5.84 -21.01 -18.41
N ALA A 153 6.01 -19.71 -18.60
CA ALA A 153 5.80 -19.08 -19.89
C ALA A 153 7.01 -19.51 -20.75
N GLY A 154 6.79 -20.60 -21.50
CA GLY A 154 7.64 -21.02 -22.58
C GLY A 154 7.29 -20.28 -23.85
#